data_0cd3d90d4441850e920e43fdbb084842
#
_entry.id   0cd3d90d4441850e920e43fdbb084842
#
_cell.length_a   1.000
_cell.length_b   1.000
_cell.length_c   1.000
_cell.angle_alpha   90.00
_cell.angle_beta   90.00
_cell.angle_gamma   90.00
#
_symmetry.space_group_name_H-M   'P 1'
#
loop_
_entity.id
_entity.type
_entity.pdbx_description
1 polymer ?
#
loop_
_entity_poly.entity_id
_entity_poly.type
_entity_poly.pdbx_seq_one_letter_code
_entity_poly.pdbx_strand_id
1 'polypeptide(L)'
;MATTIWPFEAELWAWQGPASWVFLSLPQAYADTVKRACLLGSTGPKRGWKLVPVLVEVGETRWETSLFPDRESGSYILPVKAAMRRKLGVSVGDRISLCLHLQGQA
;
A
#
# COMPACT_ATOMS: atom_id res chain seq x y z
N MET A 1 -9.75 -16.11 2.03
CA MET A 1 -8.65 -16.14 1.14
C MET A 1 -8.04 -14.80 0.97
N ALA A 2 -6.74 -14.74 0.97
CA ALA A 2 -6.06 -13.48 0.83
C ALA A 2 -5.90 -13.15 -0.65
N THR A 3 -5.95 -11.87 -0.96
CA THR A 3 -5.72 -11.40 -2.32
C THR A 3 -4.28 -10.93 -2.43
N THR A 4 -3.60 -11.41 -3.44
CA THR A 4 -2.22 -11.03 -3.67
C THR A 4 -2.14 -10.16 -4.90
N ILE A 5 -1.43 -9.05 -4.75
CA ILE A 5 -1.15 -8.17 -5.88
C ILE A 5 0.28 -8.46 -6.31
N TRP A 6 0.42 -8.89 -7.56
CA TRP A 6 1.70 -9.32 -8.09
C TRP A 6 2.71 -8.19 -8.09
N PRO A 7 3.98 -8.52 -8.23
CA PRO A 7 5.00 -7.48 -8.15
C PRO A 7 4.72 -6.33 -9.10
N PHE A 8 4.87 -5.14 -8.60
CA PHE A 8 4.78 -3.94 -9.40
C PHE A 8 5.82 -2.96 -8.90
N GLU A 9 6.14 -1.99 -9.72
CA GLU A 9 7.12 -0.98 -9.35
C GLU A 9 6.42 0.32 -9.03
N ALA A 10 6.95 1.02 -8.06
CA ALA A 10 6.43 2.33 -7.70
C ALA A 10 7.56 3.18 -7.16
N GLU A 11 7.40 4.47 -7.31
CA GLU A 11 8.40 5.43 -6.88
C GLU A 11 8.01 6.01 -5.52
N LEU A 12 8.99 6.13 -4.64
CA LEU A 12 8.76 6.74 -3.34
C LEU A 12 8.62 8.25 -3.50
N TRP A 13 7.61 8.82 -2.86
CA TRP A 13 7.43 10.27 -2.92
C TRP A 13 7.15 10.81 -1.53
N ALA A 14 7.54 12.07 -1.32
CA ALA A 14 7.38 12.72 -0.04
C ALA A 14 6.05 13.44 0.04
N TRP A 15 5.37 13.28 1.17
CA TRP A 15 4.12 13.97 1.41
C TRP A 15 4.40 15.44 1.66
N GLN A 16 3.53 16.28 1.14
CA GLN A 16 3.69 17.72 1.24
C GLN A 16 3.08 18.29 2.51
N GLY A 17 3.28 17.68 3.61
CA GLY A 17 2.72 18.14 4.86
C GLY A 17 3.80 18.40 5.87
N PRO A 18 3.41 18.74 7.10
CA PRO A 18 4.39 19.06 8.14
C PRO A 18 5.20 17.87 8.63
N ALA A 19 4.74 16.67 8.40
CA ALA A 19 5.49 15.49 8.84
C ALA A 19 6.33 14.96 7.70
N SER A 20 7.36 14.19 8.04
CA SER A 20 8.26 13.63 7.03
C SER A 20 7.77 12.28 6.55
N TRP A 21 6.59 12.25 6.03
CA TRP A 21 6.00 11.01 5.54
C TRP A 21 6.42 10.71 4.10
N VAL A 22 6.64 9.45 3.83
CA VAL A 22 6.99 8.99 2.49
C VAL A 22 6.03 7.88 2.12
N PHE A 23 5.52 7.94 0.90
CA PHE A 23 4.52 6.99 0.43
C PHE A 23 4.89 6.43 -0.93
N LEU A 24 4.23 5.34 -1.28
CA LEU A 24 4.15 4.84 -2.64
C LEU A 24 2.70 4.95 -3.06
N SER A 25 2.46 5.17 -4.33
CA SER A 25 1.10 5.17 -4.86
C SER A 25 0.83 3.86 -5.56
N LEU A 26 -0.31 3.27 -5.26
CA LEU A 26 -0.70 2.03 -5.91
C LEU A 26 -1.14 2.34 -7.33
N PRO A 27 -0.66 1.59 -8.33
CA PRO A 27 -1.12 1.82 -9.70
C PRO A 27 -2.62 1.69 -9.79
N GLN A 28 -3.23 2.49 -10.65
CA GLN A 28 -4.68 2.54 -10.75
C GLN A 28 -5.29 1.18 -11.05
N ALA A 29 -4.60 0.39 -11.83
CA ALA A 29 -5.10 -0.93 -12.16
C ALA A 29 -5.30 -1.79 -10.93
N TYR A 30 -4.46 -1.60 -9.92
CA TYR A 30 -4.58 -2.41 -8.70
C TYR A 30 -5.53 -1.80 -7.69
N ALA A 31 -5.84 -0.52 -7.85
CA ALA A 31 -6.79 0.12 -6.95
C ALA A 31 -8.15 -0.56 -7.04
N ASP A 32 -8.56 -0.91 -8.25
CA ASP A 32 -9.83 -1.59 -8.43
C ASP A 32 -9.81 -2.97 -7.80
N THR A 33 -8.67 -3.65 -7.90
CA THR A 33 -8.53 -4.96 -7.27
C THR A 33 -8.70 -4.85 -5.76
N VAL A 34 -8.09 -3.83 -5.15
CA VAL A 34 -8.19 -3.62 -3.72
C VAL A 34 -9.63 -3.31 -3.33
N LYS A 35 -10.27 -2.43 -4.07
CA LYS A 35 -11.65 -2.06 -3.76
C LYS A 35 -12.57 -3.26 -3.84
N ARG A 36 -12.39 -4.06 -4.87
CA ARG A 36 -13.24 -5.23 -5.05
C ARG A 36 -13.02 -6.25 -3.94
N ALA A 37 -11.77 -6.47 -3.55
CA ALA A 37 -11.46 -7.38 -2.47
C ALA A 37 -12.08 -6.92 -1.17
N CYS A 38 -12.05 -5.62 -0.91
CA CYS A 38 -12.65 -5.09 0.29
C CYS A 38 -14.15 -5.26 0.30
N LEU A 39 -14.79 -5.07 -0.85
CA LEU A 39 -16.22 -5.22 -0.92
C LEU A 39 -16.65 -6.68 -0.76
N LEU A 40 -15.93 -7.56 -1.44
CA LEU A 40 -16.32 -8.96 -1.44
C LEU A 40 -15.96 -9.68 -0.17
N GLY A 41 -14.80 -9.39 0.36
CA GLY A 41 -14.35 -10.07 1.54
C GLY A 41 -14.69 -9.37 2.82
N SER A 42 -15.26 -8.22 2.71
CA SER A 42 -15.42 -7.39 3.86
C SER A 42 -16.62 -7.76 4.67
N THR A 43 -16.42 -7.84 5.92
CA THR A 43 -17.52 -7.92 6.80
C THR A 43 -17.67 -6.63 7.51
N GLY A 44 -16.85 -5.69 7.22
CA GLY A 44 -16.86 -4.48 7.94
C GLY A 44 -17.87 -3.51 7.41
N PRO A 45 -17.85 -2.34 7.91
CA PRO A 45 -18.78 -1.33 7.52
C PRO A 45 -18.58 -1.00 6.10
N LYS A 46 -19.57 -0.52 5.55
CA LYS A 46 -19.51 -0.21 4.21
C LYS A 46 -19.29 1.21 4.02
N ARG A 47 -18.54 1.83 4.84
CA ARG A 47 -18.31 3.20 4.71
C ARG A 47 -17.35 3.54 3.69
N GLY A 48 -17.13 2.85 2.72
CA GLY A 48 -16.29 3.22 1.62
C GLY A 48 -14.84 3.22 2.01
N TRP A 49 -14.20 4.34 2.01
CA TRP A 49 -12.75 4.40 2.19
C TRP A 49 -12.34 3.99 3.58
N LYS A 50 -11.49 3.00 3.66
CA LYS A 50 -10.98 2.53 4.92
C LYS A 50 -9.55 2.11 4.73
N LEU A 51 -8.82 2.02 5.83
CA LEU A 51 -7.49 1.47 5.80
C LEU A 51 -7.56 0.00 5.43
N VAL A 52 -6.65 -0.45 4.62
CA VAL A 52 -6.63 -1.83 4.17
C VAL A 52 -5.36 -2.50 4.65
N PRO A 53 -5.45 -3.43 5.60
CA PRO A 53 -4.26 -4.10 6.11
C PRO A 53 -3.59 -4.93 5.03
N VAL A 54 -2.28 -4.83 4.95
CA VAL A 54 -1.52 -5.56 3.94
C VAL A 54 -0.22 -6.07 4.52
N LEU A 55 0.29 -7.14 3.93
CA LEU A 55 1.66 -7.58 4.14
C LEU A 55 2.42 -7.17 2.89
N VAL A 56 3.51 -6.44 3.07
CA VAL A 56 4.32 -5.95 1.97
C VAL A 56 5.56 -6.81 1.86
N GLU A 57 5.92 -7.18 0.64
CA GLU A 57 7.15 -7.92 0.40
C GLU A 57 8.01 -7.17 -0.60
N VAL A 58 9.27 -6.93 -0.21
CA VAL A 58 10.27 -6.35 -1.09
C VAL A 58 11.50 -7.23 -0.96
N GLY A 59 11.77 -8.04 -1.99
CA GLY A 59 12.84 -9.01 -1.89
C GLY A 59 12.55 -9.98 -0.76
N GLU A 60 13.48 -10.05 0.18
CA GLU A 60 13.31 -10.96 1.32
C GLU A 60 12.76 -10.24 2.54
N THR A 61 12.46 -8.96 2.40
CA THR A 61 11.96 -8.17 3.52
C THR A 61 10.44 -8.13 3.47
N ARG A 62 9.82 -8.37 4.62
CA ARG A 62 8.36 -8.33 4.72
C ARG A 62 7.97 -7.52 5.94
N TRP A 63 6.86 -6.81 5.83
CA TRP A 63 6.34 -6.10 6.99
C TRP A 63 4.85 -5.84 6.78
N GLU A 64 4.17 -5.63 7.89
CA GLU A 64 2.74 -5.37 7.86
C GLU A 64 2.47 -3.89 8.03
N THR A 65 1.51 -3.41 7.27
CA THR A 65 1.10 -2.03 7.37
C THR A 65 -0.32 -1.95 6.79
N SER A 66 -0.76 -0.75 6.44
CA SER A 66 -2.07 -0.58 5.83
C SER A 66 -1.97 0.38 4.67
N LEU A 67 -2.79 0.13 3.66
CA LEU A 67 -2.96 1.08 2.58
C LEU A 67 -3.92 2.15 3.04
N PHE A 68 -3.66 3.39 2.65
CA PHE A 68 -4.52 4.51 2.95
C PHE A 68 -5.24 4.93 1.68
N PRO A 69 -6.52 5.21 1.74
CA PRO A 69 -7.20 5.73 0.56
C PRO A 69 -6.72 7.14 0.26
N ASP A 70 -6.53 7.42 -1.02
CA ASP A 70 -6.06 8.71 -1.47
C ASP A 70 -7.11 9.30 -2.40
N ARG A 71 -7.83 10.30 -1.91
CA ARG A 71 -8.92 10.86 -2.69
C ARG A 71 -8.48 11.58 -3.92
N GLU A 72 -7.30 12.15 -3.90
CA GLU A 72 -6.84 12.89 -5.06
C GLU A 72 -6.64 12.02 -6.27
N SER A 73 -6.04 10.86 -6.06
CA SER A 73 -5.79 9.97 -7.19
C SER A 73 -6.91 8.96 -7.39
N GLY A 74 -7.75 8.80 -6.38
CA GLY A 74 -8.77 7.76 -6.45
C GLY A 74 -8.21 6.38 -6.21
N SER A 75 -6.99 6.29 -5.74
CA SER A 75 -6.32 5.03 -5.50
C SER A 75 -5.94 4.91 -4.04
N TYR A 76 -4.91 4.14 -3.75
CA TYR A 76 -4.42 3.95 -2.39
C TYR A 76 -2.95 4.30 -2.34
N ILE A 77 -2.48 4.69 -1.16
CA ILE A 77 -1.07 4.96 -0.96
C ILE A 77 -0.57 4.09 0.18
N LEU A 78 0.70 3.73 0.11
CA LEU A 78 1.34 2.87 1.08
C LEU A 78 2.42 3.64 1.80
N PRO A 79 2.35 3.75 3.13
CA PRO A 79 3.40 4.46 3.86
C PRO A 79 4.65 3.59 3.97
N VAL A 80 5.81 4.20 3.83
CA VAL A 80 7.07 3.51 4.02
C VAL A 80 7.85 4.27 5.07
N LYS A 81 7.88 3.74 6.28
CA LYS A 81 8.49 4.44 7.40
C LYS A 81 9.99 4.52 7.28
N ALA A 82 10.59 5.48 7.97
CA ALA A 82 12.01 5.72 7.87
C ALA A 82 12.83 4.47 8.21
N ALA A 83 12.44 3.74 9.23
CA ALA A 83 13.17 2.54 9.60
C ALA A 83 13.17 1.53 8.46
N MET A 84 12.04 1.42 7.77
CA MET A 84 11.94 0.47 6.68
C MET A 84 12.74 0.96 5.47
N ARG A 85 12.73 2.27 5.20
CA ARG A 85 13.53 2.82 4.11
C ARG A 85 15.00 2.54 4.33
N ARG A 86 15.44 2.68 5.58
CA ARG A 86 16.84 2.37 5.89
C ARG A 86 17.15 0.90 5.68
N LYS A 87 16.25 0.05 6.11
CA LYS A 87 16.45 -1.38 5.96
C LYS A 87 16.52 -1.78 4.49
N LEU A 88 15.71 -1.16 3.66
CA LEU A 88 15.69 -1.44 2.23
C LEU A 88 16.76 -0.69 1.45
N GLY A 89 17.35 0.32 2.05
CA GLY A 89 18.35 1.12 1.37
C GLY A 89 17.77 2.02 0.30
N VAL A 90 16.58 2.56 0.53
CA VAL A 90 15.89 3.36 -0.49
C VAL A 90 15.55 4.73 0.05
N SER A 91 15.32 5.66 -0.86
CA SER A 91 15.01 7.05 -0.54
C SER A 91 13.94 7.58 -1.48
N VAL A 92 13.44 8.77 -1.16
CA VAL A 92 12.49 9.43 -2.04
C VAL A 92 13.08 9.53 -3.44
N GLY A 93 12.28 9.20 -4.42
CA GLY A 93 12.70 9.19 -5.81
C GLY A 93 13.14 7.83 -6.32
N ASP A 94 13.42 6.90 -5.41
CA ASP A 94 13.78 5.56 -5.83
C ASP A 94 12.54 4.77 -6.20
N ARG A 95 12.70 3.86 -7.14
CA ARG A 95 11.62 2.95 -7.51
C ARG A 95 11.94 1.60 -6.90
N ILE A 96 10.92 0.97 -6.35
CA ILE A 96 11.10 -0.37 -5.80
C ILE A 96 10.03 -1.29 -6.37
N SER A 97 10.35 -2.56 -6.40
CA SER A 97 9.44 -3.58 -6.85
C SER A 97 8.91 -4.29 -5.61
N LEU A 98 7.62 -4.44 -5.51
CA LEU A 98 7.02 -5.00 -4.31
C LEU A 98 5.78 -5.81 -4.63
N CYS A 99 5.42 -6.66 -3.69
CA CYS A 99 4.18 -7.41 -3.72
C CYS A 99 3.36 -7.03 -2.50
N LEU A 100 2.06 -7.06 -2.65
CA LEU A 100 1.15 -6.81 -1.55
C LEU A 100 0.25 -8.00 -1.36
N HIS A 101 0.04 -8.38 -0.11
CA HIS A 101 -0.91 -9.43 0.23
C HIS A 101 -1.96 -8.79 1.12
N LEU A 102 -3.17 -8.70 0.63
CA LEU A 102 -4.25 -8.09 1.39
C LEU A 102 -4.66 -9.03 2.51
N GLN A 103 -4.84 -8.46 3.68
CA GLN A 103 -5.17 -9.25 4.86
C GLN A 103 -6.54 -8.86 5.36
N GLY A 104 -7.05 -9.65 6.30
CA GLY A 104 -8.32 -9.33 6.89
C GLY A 104 -9.52 -9.62 6.04
N GLN A 105 -9.31 -10.47 5.05
CA GLN A 105 -10.40 -10.83 4.18
C GLN A 105 -10.98 -12.12 4.61
N ALA A 106 -11.21 -12.34 5.77
CA ALA A 106 -11.66 -13.63 6.26
C ALA A 106 -13.07 -13.93 5.81
#